data_232506295963413aad4e8c60a49e1ad0
#
_entry.id   232506295963413aad4e8c60a49e1ad0
#
_cell.length_a   1.000
_cell.length_b   1.000
_cell.length_c   1.000
_cell.angle_alpha   90.00
_cell.angle_beta   90.00
_cell.angle_gamma   90.00
#
_symmetry.space_group_name_H-M   'P 1'
#
loop_
_entity.id
_entity.type
_entity.pdbx_description
1 polymer ?
#
loop_
_entity_poly.entity_id
_entity_poly.type
_entity_poly.pdbx_seq_one_letter_code
_entity_poly.pdbx_strand_id
1 'polypeptide(L)'
;MKKLLIMALMAGSLSAYAQQATNKQGDGQQTFDEMTYSKEATAFRLIAPSKAKGVKIHIYNEGAGGDKVQTVKMKRTATDTWTANVKGDLKGKFYTFQVETAKKTMQETPGVFAKAVGVNGKRAAVIDMAETNPEGWDADKRPLTKSPTDLVIYELHHRDFSISPTSGLTHKGKFLALTEPKAIYYLKTLGVNAIHILPSFDFASVDESQPNVAQYNWGYDPLNYNVPEGSYSTDATIPS
;
A
#
# COMPACT_ATOMS: atom_id res chain seq x y z
N MET A 1 -13.25 -14.42 -39.69
CA MET A 1 -13.62 -13.01 -39.35
C MET A 1 -14.26 -12.82 -37.99
N LYS A 2 -15.16 -13.71 -37.50
CA LYS A 2 -15.79 -13.55 -36.15
C LYS A 2 -14.81 -13.61 -34.95
N LYS A 3 -13.71 -14.35 -35.03
CA LYS A 3 -12.71 -14.46 -33.92
C LYS A 3 -11.83 -13.22 -33.78
N LEU A 4 -11.63 -12.42 -34.83
CA LEU A 4 -10.83 -11.20 -34.77
C LEU A 4 -11.61 -10.04 -34.10
N LEU A 5 -12.94 -10.04 -34.29
CA LEU A 5 -13.81 -9.01 -33.70
C LEU A 5 -13.96 -9.15 -32.19
N ILE A 6 -13.95 -10.38 -31.65
CA ILE A 6 -14.04 -10.64 -30.20
C ILE A 6 -12.74 -10.25 -29.48
N MET A 7 -11.57 -10.45 -30.11
CA MET A 7 -10.30 -9.98 -29.54
C MET A 7 -10.17 -8.46 -29.51
N ALA A 8 -10.71 -7.77 -30.50
CA ALA A 8 -10.72 -6.30 -30.51
C ALA A 8 -11.67 -5.69 -29.45
N LEU A 9 -12.82 -6.34 -29.18
CA LEU A 9 -13.74 -5.91 -28.13
C LEU A 9 -13.18 -6.12 -26.72
N MET A 10 -12.44 -7.21 -26.48
CA MET A 10 -11.81 -7.43 -25.17
C MET A 10 -10.63 -6.49 -24.91
N ALA A 11 -9.85 -6.15 -25.93
CA ALA A 11 -8.79 -5.15 -25.81
C ALA A 11 -9.35 -3.74 -25.57
N GLY A 12 -10.49 -3.41 -26.18
CA GLY A 12 -11.18 -2.13 -25.97
C GLY A 12 -11.81 -1.97 -24.58
N SER A 13 -12.34 -3.06 -24.01
CA SER A 13 -12.96 -3.04 -22.69
C SER A 13 -11.92 -2.90 -21.56
N LEU A 14 -10.74 -3.52 -21.68
CA LEU A 14 -9.65 -3.39 -20.71
C LEU A 14 -9.02 -1.99 -20.74
N SER A 15 -8.92 -1.35 -21.91
CA SER A 15 -8.51 0.05 -22.01
C SER A 15 -9.53 1.00 -21.38
N ALA A 16 -10.83 0.73 -21.54
CA ALA A 16 -11.91 1.52 -20.95
C ALA A 16 -11.97 1.37 -19.41
N TYR A 17 -11.70 0.18 -18.87
CA TYR A 17 -11.64 -0.03 -17.42
C TYR A 17 -10.44 0.67 -16.79
N ALA A 18 -9.26 0.59 -17.41
CA ALA A 18 -8.08 1.34 -16.97
C ALA A 18 -8.33 2.86 -17.02
N GLN A 19 -9.08 3.33 -18.00
CA GLN A 19 -9.44 4.74 -18.16
C GLN A 19 -10.54 5.20 -17.19
N GLN A 20 -11.47 4.32 -16.80
CA GLN A 20 -12.52 4.64 -15.82
C GLN A 20 -12.02 4.68 -14.37
N ALA A 21 -11.02 3.86 -14.03
CA ALA A 21 -10.39 3.91 -12.71
C ALA A 21 -9.62 5.24 -12.48
N THR A 22 -9.12 5.87 -13.55
CA THR A 22 -8.40 7.16 -13.47
C THR A 22 -9.31 8.39 -13.40
N ASN A 23 -10.61 8.25 -13.70
CA ASN A 23 -11.53 9.40 -13.82
C ASN A 23 -12.40 9.69 -12.59
N LYS A 24 -12.17 9.04 -11.45
CA LYS A 24 -13.00 9.23 -10.24
C LYS A 24 -12.37 10.09 -9.14
N GLN A 25 -11.22 10.70 -9.36
CA GLN A 25 -10.70 11.69 -8.42
C GLN A 25 -10.67 13.08 -9.05
N GLY A 26 -11.51 13.97 -8.51
CA GLY A 26 -11.57 15.37 -8.91
C GLY A 26 -10.27 16.07 -8.53
N ASP A 27 -9.64 16.65 -9.51
CA ASP A 27 -8.73 17.79 -9.63
C ASP A 27 -7.63 17.64 -10.70
N GLY A 28 -7.78 16.72 -11.66
CA GLY A 28 -6.93 16.67 -12.85
C GLY A 28 -5.53 16.09 -12.66
N GLN A 29 -5.17 15.61 -11.46
CA GLN A 29 -3.91 14.92 -11.24
C GLN A 29 -4.06 13.43 -11.61
N GLN A 30 -3.41 13.02 -12.70
CA GLN A 30 -3.31 11.60 -13.04
C GLN A 30 -2.48 10.88 -11.96
N THR A 31 -3.14 10.10 -11.12
CA THR A 31 -2.45 9.21 -10.20
C THR A 31 -1.75 8.09 -10.99
N PHE A 32 -0.50 7.84 -10.68
CA PHE A 32 0.25 6.74 -11.27
C PHE A 32 0.07 5.49 -10.39
N ASP A 33 -0.71 4.53 -10.86
CA ASP A 33 -0.85 3.25 -10.18
C ASP A 33 0.10 2.21 -10.78
N GLU A 34 0.97 1.64 -9.95
CA GLU A 34 1.86 0.54 -10.35
C GLU A 34 1.14 -0.80 -10.45
N MET A 35 0.02 -0.94 -9.75
CA MET A 35 -0.79 -2.16 -9.73
C MET A 35 -2.28 -1.79 -9.75
N THR A 36 -3.02 -2.40 -10.66
CA THR A 36 -4.48 -2.32 -10.73
C THR A 36 -5.04 -3.73 -10.79
N TYR A 37 -5.79 -4.09 -9.75
CA TYR A 37 -6.34 -5.43 -9.59
C TYR A 37 -7.74 -5.56 -10.23
N SER A 38 -7.99 -6.73 -10.81
CA SER A 38 -9.32 -7.31 -11.02
C SER A 38 -9.25 -8.83 -10.87
N LYS A 39 -10.38 -9.50 -10.68
CA LYS A 39 -10.42 -10.98 -10.57
C LYS A 39 -9.94 -11.69 -11.83
N GLU A 40 -10.11 -11.08 -13.00
CA GLU A 40 -9.72 -11.64 -14.29
C GLU A 40 -8.24 -11.45 -14.59
N ALA A 41 -7.67 -10.34 -14.12
CA ALA A 41 -6.27 -10.00 -14.36
C ALA A 41 -5.80 -8.85 -13.47
N THR A 42 -4.51 -8.83 -13.20
CA THR A 42 -3.84 -7.69 -12.56
C THR A 42 -2.94 -6.99 -13.58
N ALA A 43 -3.17 -5.70 -13.77
CA ALA A 43 -2.34 -4.84 -14.60
C ALA A 43 -1.22 -4.24 -13.76
N PHE A 44 0.02 -4.32 -14.27
CA PHE A 44 1.21 -3.75 -13.65
C PHE A 44 1.84 -2.71 -14.55
N ARG A 45 2.31 -1.64 -13.95
CA ARG A 45 2.96 -0.53 -14.62
C ARG A 45 4.15 -0.05 -13.80
N LEU A 46 5.29 0.13 -14.43
CA LEU A 46 6.51 0.60 -13.77
C LEU A 46 7.15 1.72 -14.58
N ILE A 47 7.57 2.78 -13.91
CA ILE A 47 8.51 3.76 -14.46
C ILE A 47 9.92 3.28 -14.11
N ALA A 48 10.72 2.98 -15.13
CA ALA A 48 12.11 2.55 -14.97
C ALA A 48 13.03 3.48 -15.74
N PRO A 49 14.30 3.61 -15.34
CA PRO A 49 15.25 4.47 -16.04
C PRO A 49 15.30 4.18 -17.54
N SER A 50 15.46 5.20 -18.38
CA SER A 50 15.54 5.07 -19.85
C SER A 50 16.62 4.08 -20.32
N LYS A 51 17.65 3.85 -19.49
CA LYS A 51 18.73 2.87 -19.70
C LYS A 51 18.32 1.42 -19.44
N ALA A 52 17.13 1.17 -18.91
CA ALA A 52 16.63 -0.19 -18.69
C ALA A 52 16.56 -0.95 -20.01
N LYS A 53 17.07 -2.18 -20.03
CA LYS A 53 17.03 -3.10 -21.17
C LYS A 53 15.88 -4.10 -21.07
N GLY A 54 15.42 -4.38 -19.86
CA GLY A 54 14.33 -5.26 -19.57
C GLY A 54 13.76 -4.96 -18.18
N VAL A 55 12.50 -5.30 -18.00
CA VAL A 55 11.83 -5.31 -16.69
C VAL A 55 11.07 -6.60 -16.56
N LYS A 56 11.16 -7.21 -15.40
CA LYS A 56 10.39 -8.40 -15.02
C LYS A 56 9.55 -8.08 -13.79
N ILE A 57 8.42 -8.70 -13.71
CA ILE A 57 7.64 -8.83 -12.49
C ILE A 57 7.72 -10.28 -12.01
N HIS A 58 7.94 -10.48 -10.72
CA HIS A 58 7.95 -11.77 -10.05
C HIS A 58 6.75 -11.84 -9.12
N ILE A 59 6.05 -12.97 -9.13
CA ILE A 59 4.89 -13.22 -8.28
C ILE A 59 5.26 -14.26 -7.23
N TYR A 60 4.75 -14.10 -6.01
CA TYR A 60 5.00 -14.93 -4.85
C TYR A 60 3.69 -15.26 -4.13
N ASN A 61 3.67 -16.36 -3.41
CA ASN A 61 2.56 -16.69 -2.51
C ASN A 61 2.66 -15.97 -1.17
N GLU A 62 3.88 -15.61 -0.74
CA GLU A 62 4.19 -15.11 0.59
C GLU A 62 4.87 -13.74 0.52
N GLY A 63 4.61 -12.90 1.53
CA GLY A 63 5.20 -11.56 1.66
C GLY A 63 6.69 -11.58 1.97
N ALA A 64 7.17 -12.67 2.58
CA ALA A 64 8.58 -12.90 2.87
C ALA A 64 8.90 -14.39 2.73
N GLY A 65 10.13 -14.72 2.33
CA GLY A 65 10.51 -16.12 2.09
C GLY A 65 9.83 -16.74 0.85
N GLY A 66 9.86 -18.08 0.73
CA GLY A 66 9.24 -18.82 -0.38
C GLY A 66 9.81 -18.52 -1.77
N ASP A 67 9.44 -19.35 -2.73
CA ASP A 67 9.91 -19.26 -4.11
C ASP A 67 8.99 -18.41 -5.01
N LYS A 68 9.56 -17.96 -6.13
CA LYS A 68 8.80 -17.32 -7.20
C LYS A 68 7.84 -18.32 -7.82
N VAL A 69 6.55 -18.02 -7.82
CA VAL A 69 5.56 -18.87 -8.48
C VAL A 69 5.37 -18.52 -9.95
N GLN A 70 5.70 -17.28 -10.32
CA GLN A 70 5.62 -16.82 -11.71
C GLN A 70 6.61 -15.67 -11.95
N THR A 71 7.13 -15.61 -13.18
CA THR A 71 7.92 -14.48 -13.68
C THR A 71 7.36 -14.04 -15.02
N VAL A 72 7.04 -12.76 -15.17
CA VAL A 72 6.49 -12.19 -16.40
C VAL A 72 7.43 -11.08 -16.88
N LYS A 73 7.80 -11.12 -18.16
CA LYS A 73 8.52 -10.02 -18.82
C LYS A 73 7.54 -8.89 -19.10
N MET A 74 7.87 -7.68 -18.68
CA MET A 74 7.10 -6.49 -19.00
C MET A 74 7.44 -5.96 -20.40
N LYS A 75 6.49 -5.30 -21.03
CA LYS A 75 6.66 -4.65 -22.33
C LYS A 75 6.92 -3.15 -22.11
N ARG A 76 7.88 -2.60 -22.82
CA ARG A 76 8.10 -1.15 -22.85
C ARG A 76 7.00 -0.51 -23.69
N THR A 77 6.27 0.43 -23.13
CA THR A 77 5.14 1.14 -23.79
C THR A 77 5.45 2.62 -24.04
N ALA A 78 6.42 3.18 -23.32
CA ALA A 78 6.99 4.50 -23.54
C ALA A 78 8.48 4.50 -23.17
N THR A 79 9.16 5.63 -23.28
CA THR A 79 10.62 5.74 -23.06
C THR A 79 11.08 5.15 -21.73
N ASP A 80 10.29 5.35 -20.68
CA ASP A 80 10.58 4.95 -19.31
C ASP A 80 9.48 4.06 -18.70
N THR A 81 8.39 3.81 -19.42
CA THR A 81 7.22 3.10 -18.92
C THR A 81 7.18 1.67 -19.42
N TRP A 82 6.96 0.75 -18.49
CA TRP A 82 6.84 -0.68 -18.72
C TRP A 82 5.52 -1.19 -18.19
N THR A 83 4.88 -2.11 -18.90
CA THR A 83 3.58 -2.68 -18.52
C THR A 83 3.56 -4.18 -18.65
N ALA A 84 2.76 -4.82 -17.81
CA ALA A 84 2.38 -6.23 -17.93
C ALA A 84 0.92 -6.40 -17.50
N ASN A 85 0.28 -7.43 -18.05
CA ASN A 85 -1.04 -7.86 -17.61
C ASN A 85 -0.96 -9.35 -17.29
N VAL A 86 -1.18 -9.70 -16.02
CA VAL A 86 -1.11 -11.09 -15.54
C VAL A 86 -2.53 -11.58 -15.32
N LYS A 87 -2.91 -12.61 -16.09
CA LYS A 87 -4.25 -13.19 -16.04
C LYS A 87 -4.46 -14.02 -14.77
N GLY A 88 -5.69 -14.06 -14.31
CA GLY A 88 -6.13 -14.77 -13.12
C GLY A 88 -6.21 -13.88 -11.89
N ASP A 89 -6.81 -14.43 -10.86
CA ASP A 89 -6.98 -13.74 -9.58
C ASP A 89 -5.66 -13.81 -8.78
N LEU A 90 -5.02 -12.65 -8.65
CA LEU A 90 -3.79 -12.51 -7.87
C LEU A 90 -4.01 -11.91 -6.49
N LYS A 91 -5.25 -11.64 -6.06
CA LYS A 91 -5.50 -11.08 -4.74
C LYS A 91 -4.86 -11.92 -3.63
N GLY A 92 -4.18 -11.25 -2.71
CA GLY A 92 -3.42 -11.91 -1.64
C GLY A 92 -2.06 -12.47 -2.07
N LYS A 93 -1.68 -12.37 -3.35
CA LYS A 93 -0.32 -12.66 -3.80
C LYS A 93 0.57 -11.45 -3.60
N PHE A 94 1.87 -11.70 -3.66
CA PHE A 94 2.89 -10.65 -3.55
C PHE A 94 3.69 -10.55 -4.84
N TYR A 95 4.28 -9.37 -5.07
CA TYR A 95 5.08 -9.15 -6.27
C TYR A 95 6.30 -8.28 -6.01
N THR A 96 7.27 -8.38 -6.92
CA THR A 96 8.40 -7.47 -7.03
C THR A 96 8.63 -7.11 -8.48
N PHE A 97 9.21 -5.94 -8.72
CA PHE A 97 9.80 -5.58 -9.99
C PHE A 97 11.31 -5.83 -9.97
N GLN A 98 11.85 -6.23 -11.11
CA GLN A 98 13.29 -6.37 -11.32
C GLN A 98 13.70 -5.72 -12.64
N VAL A 99 14.60 -4.73 -12.56
CA VAL A 99 15.08 -3.97 -13.71
C VAL A 99 16.42 -4.53 -14.18
N GLU A 100 16.53 -4.77 -15.47
CA GLU A 100 17.77 -5.18 -16.14
C GLU A 100 18.38 -3.99 -16.89
N THR A 101 19.66 -3.78 -16.70
CA THR A 101 20.45 -2.77 -17.42
C THR A 101 21.53 -3.45 -18.25
N ALA A 102 22.22 -2.71 -19.12
CA ALA A 102 23.35 -3.25 -19.88
C ALA A 102 24.52 -3.74 -18.99
N LYS A 103 24.60 -3.25 -17.74
CA LYS A 103 25.70 -3.57 -16.83
C LYS A 103 25.35 -4.64 -15.79
N LYS A 104 24.10 -4.65 -15.32
CA LYS A 104 23.65 -5.57 -14.26
C LYS A 104 22.14 -5.71 -14.22
N THR A 105 21.70 -6.79 -13.63
CA THR A 105 20.33 -6.94 -13.12
C THR A 105 20.28 -6.32 -11.73
N MET A 106 19.31 -5.43 -11.52
CA MET A 106 19.08 -4.77 -10.23
C MET A 106 18.49 -5.74 -9.23
N GLN A 107 18.53 -5.38 -7.96
CA GLN A 107 17.76 -6.10 -6.94
C GLN A 107 16.27 -5.93 -7.17
N GLU A 108 15.50 -6.86 -6.66
CA GLU A 108 14.05 -6.78 -6.68
C GLU A 108 13.56 -5.69 -5.74
N THR A 109 12.45 -5.03 -6.12
CA THR A 109 11.82 -3.96 -5.35
C THR A 109 10.30 -4.09 -5.41
N PRO A 110 9.57 -3.75 -4.35
CA PRO A 110 8.12 -3.70 -4.38
C PRO A 110 7.55 -2.63 -5.33
N GLY A 111 8.38 -1.66 -5.73
CA GLY A 111 7.94 -0.48 -6.48
C GLY A 111 7.78 0.74 -5.58
N VAL A 112 7.78 1.92 -6.19
CA VAL A 112 7.74 3.21 -5.45
C VAL A 112 6.31 3.57 -5.04
N PHE A 113 5.32 3.09 -5.79
CA PHE A 113 3.90 3.37 -5.57
C PHE A 113 3.13 2.15 -5.03
N ALA A 114 3.82 1.21 -4.37
CA ALA A 114 3.16 0.14 -3.65
C ALA A 114 2.13 0.69 -2.65
N LYS A 115 0.98 0.05 -2.53
CA LYS A 115 -0.10 0.44 -1.60
C LYS A 115 -0.14 -0.45 -0.36
N ALA A 116 0.36 -1.67 -0.49
CA ALA A 116 0.52 -2.63 0.58
C ALA A 116 1.77 -3.46 0.34
N VAL A 117 2.40 -3.92 1.41
CA VAL A 117 3.58 -4.78 1.35
C VAL A 117 3.43 -5.97 2.31
N GLY A 118 4.23 -6.99 2.10
CA GLY A 118 4.38 -8.08 3.07
C GLY A 118 5.38 -7.74 4.16
N VAL A 119 5.51 -8.66 5.10
CA VAL A 119 6.41 -8.56 6.25
C VAL A 119 7.79 -8.01 5.86
N ASN A 120 8.24 -7.00 6.60
CA ASN A 120 9.51 -6.30 6.38
C ASN A 120 9.62 -5.58 5.01
N GLY A 121 8.51 -5.25 4.37
CA GLY A 121 8.44 -4.31 3.26
C GLY A 121 9.11 -4.71 1.95
N LYS A 122 9.52 -5.97 1.76
CA LYS A 122 10.35 -6.38 0.62
C LYS A 122 9.56 -6.74 -0.64
N ARG A 123 8.29 -7.06 -0.52
CA ARG A 123 7.38 -7.43 -1.61
C ARG A 123 6.11 -6.63 -1.49
N ALA A 124 5.65 -6.05 -2.59
CA ALA A 124 4.33 -5.44 -2.63
C ALA A 124 3.24 -6.52 -2.69
N ALA A 125 2.07 -6.20 -2.18
CA ALA A 125 0.92 -7.08 -2.19
C ALA A 125 -0.09 -6.67 -3.25
N VAL A 126 -0.78 -7.67 -3.82
CA VAL A 126 -1.94 -7.44 -4.68
C VAL A 126 -3.18 -7.39 -3.81
N ILE A 127 -3.77 -6.20 -3.69
CA ILE A 127 -4.96 -5.93 -2.89
C ILE A 127 -6.05 -5.31 -3.74
N ASP A 128 -7.30 -5.49 -3.31
CA ASP A 128 -8.42 -4.70 -3.81
C ASP A 128 -8.63 -3.50 -2.86
N MET A 129 -8.26 -2.31 -3.33
CA MET A 129 -8.39 -1.08 -2.53
C MET A 129 -9.84 -0.78 -2.11
N ALA A 130 -10.84 -1.28 -2.84
CA ALA A 130 -12.24 -1.07 -2.48
C ALA A 130 -12.64 -1.83 -1.20
N GLU A 131 -11.95 -2.94 -0.90
CA GLU A 131 -12.20 -3.74 0.30
C GLU A 131 -11.52 -3.18 1.56
N THR A 132 -10.64 -2.19 1.43
CA THR A 132 -9.93 -1.61 2.58
C THR A 132 -10.73 -0.53 3.32
N ASN A 133 -11.83 -0.07 2.74
CA ASN A 133 -12.67 0.94 3.36
C ASN A 133 -13.52 0.32 4.49
N PRO A 134 -13.49 0.88 5.72
CA PRO A 134 -14.35 0.42 6.79
C PRO A 134 -15.81 0.75 6.50
N GLU A 135 -16.71 0.06 7.20
CA GLU A 135 -18.14 0.33 7.14
C GLU A 135 -18.43 1.81 7.46
N GLY A 136 -19.27 2.45 6.64
CA GLY A 136 -19.63 3.86 6.78
C GLY A 136 -18.62 4.86 6.19
N TRP A 137 -17.51 4.41 5.59
CA TRP A 137 -16.48 5.28 5.03
C TRP A 137 -17.03 6.33 4.04
N ASP A 138 -17.93 5.93 3.15
CA ASP A 138 -18.51 6.83 2.14
C ASP A 138 -19.41 7.94 2.75
N ALA A 139 -19.90 7.72 3.97
CA ALA A 139 -20.69 8.69 4.72
C ALA A 139 -19.86 9.55 5.66
N ASP A 140 -18.57 9.25 5.85
CA ASP A 140 -17.68 10.00 6.73
C ASP A 140 -17.45 11.42 6.21
N LYS A 141 -17.43 12.37 7.14
CA LYS A 141 -17.22 13.78 6.82
C LYS A 141 -16.15 14.37 7.72
N ARG A 142 -15.16 14.98 7.09
CA ARG A 142 -14.11 15.69 7.81
C ARG A 142 -14.72 16.81 8.69
N PRO A 143 -14.41 16.85 9.99
CA PRO A 143 -14.78 17.97 10.84
C PRO A 143 -14.26 19.30 10.27
N LEU A 144 -15.10 20.33 10.31
CA LEU A 144 -14.70 21.66 9.85
C LEU A 144 -14.09 22.44 11.01
N THR A 145 -12.89 22.95 10.82
CA THR A 145 -12.26 23.95 11.69
C THR A 145 -12.49 25.33 11.09
N LYS A 146 -12.89 26.29 11.91
CA LYS A 146 -13.13 27.68 11.46
C LYS A 146 -11.82 28.40 11.10
N SER A 147 -10.77 28.15 11.89
CA SER A 147 -9.46 28.72 11.67
C SER A 147 -8.37 27.72 12.08
N PRO A 148 -7.20 27.70 11.42
CA PRO A 148 -6.05 26.93 11.89
C PRO A 148 -5.60 27.30 13.31
N THR A 149 -5.87 28.51 13.77
CA THR A 149 -5.56 28.96 15.14
C THR A 149 -6.49 28.38 16.21
N ASP A 150 -7.58 27.73 15.81
CA ASP A 150 -8.51 27.07 16.73
C ASP A 150 -8.06 25.62 17.02
N LEU A 151 -6.98 25.15 16.40
CA LEU A 151 -6.48 23.81 16.60
C LEU A 151 -5.74 23.68 17.93
N VAL A 152 -6.15 22.69 18.71
CA VAL A 152 -5.42 22.16 19.86
C VAL A 152 -4.85 20.82 19.45
N ILE A 153 -3.56 20.81 19.13
CA ILE A 153 -2.91 19.66 18.50
C ILE A 153 -2.24 18.82 19.58
N TYR A 154 -2.46 17.50 19.51
CA TYR A 154 -1.74 16.52 20.30
C TYR A 154 -0.95 15.61 19.35
N GLU A 155 0.39 15.69 19.47
CA GLU A 155 1.27 14.80 18.73
C GLU A 155 1.44 13.49 19.48
N LEU A 156 1.31 12.36 18.77
CA LEU A 156 1.44 11.04 19.38
C LEU A 156 2.09 10.04 18.44
N HIS A 157 2.69 9.02 19.05
CA HIS A 157 3.22 7.85 18.40
C HIS A 157 2.28 6.65 18.63
N HIS A 158 1.89 5.92 17.59
CA HIS A 158 0.90 4.83 17.69
C HIS A 158 1.22 3.83 18.80
N ARG A 159 2.47 3.34 18.82
CA ARG A 159 2.89 2.35 19.81
C ARG A 159 2.88 2.95 21.23
N ASP A 160 3.53 4.07 21.40
CA ASP A 160 3.78 4.61 22.75
C ASP A 160 2.51 5.14 23.41
N PHE A 161 1.56 5.64 22.63
CA PHE A 161 0.28 6.08 23.17
C PHE A 161 -0.48 4.96 23.91
N SER A 162 -0.33 3.72 23.48
CA SER A 162 -1.17 2.62 23.94
C SER A 162 -0.43 1.43 24.56
N ILE A 163 0.90 1.32 24.39
CA ILE A 163 1.67 0.10 24.74
C ILE A 163 1.73 -0.18 26.24
N SER A 164 1.59 0.85 27.09
CA SER A 164 1.65 0.67 28.54
C SER A 164 0.67 -0.41 29.03
N PRO A 165 1.08 -1.30 29.93
CA PRO A 165 0.18 -2.24 30.58
C PRO A 165 -1.03 -1.55 31.25
N THR A 166 -0.84 -0.33 31.74
CA THR A 166 -1.84 0.47 32.44
C THR A 166 -2.72 1.34 31.55
N SER A 167 -2.50 1.36 30.23
CA SER A 167 -3.32 2.16 29.29
C SER A 167 -4.80 1.79 29.34
N GLY A 168 -5.09 0.53 29.67
CA GLY A 168 -6.45 0.00 29.69
C GLY A 168 -7.06 -0.11 28.29
N LEU A 169 -6.23 -0.08 27.24
CA LEU A 169 -6.61 -0.31 25.84
C LEU A 169 -6.36 -1.77 25.47
N THR A 170 -7.14 -2.27 24.52
CA THR A 170 -7.09 -3.67 24.08
C THR A 170 -6.00 -3.88 23.04
N HIS A 171 -5.97 -3.02 22.01
CA HIS A 171 -5.07 -3.13 20.86
C HIS A 171 -3.76 -2.38 21.09
N LYS A 172 -3.03 -2.74 22.14
CA LYS A 172 -1.81 -2.04 22.59
C LYS A 172 -0.75 -1.99 21.49
N GLY A 173 -0.26 -0.79 21.20
CA GLY A 173 0.76 -0.54 20.19
C GLY A 173 0.28 -0.66 18.74
N LYS A 174 -1.02 -0.73 18.50
CA LYS A 174 -1.63 -0.97 17.18
C LYS A 174 -2.46 0.22 16.71
N PHE A 175 -2.68 0.32 15.39
CA PHE A 175 -3.56 1.34 14.80
C PHE A 175 -4.93 1.39 15.48
N LEU A 176 -5.52 0.23 15.73
CA LEU A 176 -6.86 0.10 16.32
C LEU A 176 -6.95 0.67 17.74
N ALA A 177 -5.85 0.84 18.45
CA ALA A 177 -5.89 1.47 19.78
C ALA A 177 -6.49 2.87 19.77
N LEU A 178 -6.24 3.64 18.70
CA LEU A 178 -6.77 5.01 18.56
C LEU A 178 -8.26 5.06 18.24
N THR A 179 -8.85 3.96 17.79
CA THR A 179 -10.28 3.86 17.49
C THR A 179 -11.11 3.41 18.71
N GLU A 180 -10.45 2.96 19.78
CA GLU A 180 -11.14 2.52 20.98
C GLU A 180 -11.85 3.69 21.69
N PRO A 181 -13.10 3.52 22.14
CA PRO A 181 -13.86 4.58 22.80
C PRO A 181 -13.12 5.23 23.98
N LYS A 182 -12.32 4.44 24.71
CA LYS A 182 -11.52 4.93 25.85
C LYS A 182 -10.41 5.86 25.40
N ALA A 183 -9.72 5.58 24.30
CA ALA A 183 -8.70 6.45 23.73
C ALA A 183 -9.31 7.77 23.25
N ILE A 184 -10.41 7.68 22.51
CA ILE A 184 -11.15 8.85 22.01
C ILE A 184 -11.64 9.73 23.18
N TYR A 185 -12.22 9.10 24.20
CA TYR A 185 -12.68 9.81 25.39
C TYR A 185 -11.53 10.56 26.10
N TYR A 186 -10.40 9.87 26.31
CA TYR A 186 -9.21 10.47 26.92
C TYR A 186 -8.73 11.70 26.16
N LEU A 187 -8.56 11.59 24.85
CA LEU A 187 -8.12 12.71 24.00
C LEU A 187 -9.11 13.89 24.04
N LYS A 188 -10.42 13.60 24.03
CA LYS A 188 -11.44 14.65 24.17
C LYS A 188 -11.39 15.35 25.55
N THR A 189 -11.11 14.63 26.63
CA THR A 189 -11.00 15.22 27.97
C THR A 189 -9.82 16.17 28.12
N LEU A 190 -8.80 16.01 27.28
CA LEU A 190 -7.65 16.94 27.21
C LEU A 190 -7.97 18.24 26.45
N GLY A 191 -9.17 18.34 25.84
CA GLY A 191 -9.54 19.48 25.01
C GLY A 191 -8.88 19.47 23.62
N VAL A 192 -8.32 18.34 23.20
CA VAL A 192 -7.67 18.16 21.89
C VAL A 192 -8.73 18.05 20.80
N ASN A 193 -8.53 18.73 19.69
CA ASN A 193 -9.40 18.68 18.53
C ASN A 193 -8.67 18.29 17.22
N ALA A 194 -7.34 18.09 17.31
CA ALA A 194 -6.53 17.58 16.22
C ALA A 194 -5.45 16.63 16.75
N ILE A 195 -5.24 15.52 16.05
CA ILE A 195 -4.18 14.57 16.34
C ILE A 195 -3.13 14.68 15.24
N HIS A 196 -1.88 14.88 15.61
CA HIS A 196 -0.72 14.78 14.74
C HIS A 196 -0.03 13.46 15.04
N ILE A 197 -0.15 12.51 14.13
CA ILE A 197 0.44 11.19 14.29
C ILE A 197 1.87 11.22 13.76
N LEU A 198 2.85 10.73 14.54
CA LEU A 198 4.21 10.48 14.07
C LEU A 198 4.20 9.54 12.86
N PRO A 199 5.23 9.56 11.99
CA PRO A 199 5.22 8.81 10.75
C PRO A 199 4.80 7.36 10.95
N SER A 200 3.86 6.91 10.11
CA SER A 200 3.22 5.59 10.19
C SER A 200 3.36 4.83 8.88
N PHE A 201 4.27 5.27 8.01
CA PHE A 201 4.64 4.53 6.81
C PHE A 201 5.57 3.38 7.17
N ASP A 202 5.51 2.31 6.36
CA ASP A 202 6.36 1.14 6.47
C ASP A 202 7.85 1.55 6.56
N PHE A 203 8.50 1.24 7.68
CA PHE A 203 9.87 1.63 7.99
C PHE A 203 10.79 0.43 8.16
N ALA A 204 12.12 0.66 8.04
CA ALA A 204 13.09 -0.41 7.86
C ALA A 204 13.60 -1.04 9.18
N SER A 205 13.51 -0.33 10.31
CA SER A 205 14.27 -0.69 11.52
C SER A 205 13.50 -1.53 12.53
N VAL A 206 12.30 -2.00 12.20
CA VAL A 206 11.54 -2.96 13.01
C VAL A 206 11.41 -4.25 12.23
N ASP A 207 11.75 -5.36 12.86
CA ASP A 207 11.52 -6.69 12.30
C ASP A 207 10.11 -7.16 12.64
N GLU A 208 9.21 -7.01 11.70
CA GLU A 208 7.79 -7.39 11.84
C GLU A 208 7.58 -8.90 12.02
N SER A 209 8.57 -9.73 11.65
CA SER A 209 8.53 -11.17 11.88
C SER A 209 8.68 -11.54 13.36
N GLN A 210 9.07 -10.58 14.19
CA GLN A 210 9.31 -10.75 15.62
C GLN A 210 8.38 -9.84 16.48
N PRO A 211 7.05 -10.00 16.40
CA PRO A 211 6.11 -9.07 17.04
C PRO A 211 6.19 -9.06 18.58
N ASN A 212 6.78 -10.09 19.18
CA ASN A 212 6.95 -10.21 20.64
C ASN A 212 8.27 -9.62 21.16
N VAL A 213 9.15 -9.18 20.26
CA VAL A 213 10.40 -8.51 20.63
C VAL A 213 10.11 -7.03 20.76
N ALA A 214 10.53 -6.43 21.88
CA ALA A 214 10.39 -4.98 22.07
C ALA A 214 11.33 -4.24 21.11
N GLN A 215 10.75 -3.59 20.12
CA GLN A 215 11.44 -2.79 19.14
C GLN A 215 10.84 -1.39 19.13
N TYR A 216 11.65 -0.39 18.88
CA TYR A 216 11.23 1.00 18.88
C TYR A 216 11.73 1.72 17.64
N ASN A 217 10.83 2.46 17.00
CA ASN A 217 11.14 3.32 15.88
C ASN A 217 10.20 4.54 15.90
N TRP A 218 10.72 5.71 15.62
CA TRP A 218 9.91 6.93 15.51
C TRP A 218 9.17 7.07 14.18
N GLY A 219 9.49 6.20 13.21
CA GLY A 219 8.89 6.22 11.88
C GLY A 219 9.61 7.12 10.86
N TYR A 220 10.77 7.68 11.20
CA TYR A 220 11.48 8.62 10.32
C TYR A 220 12.51 7.96 9.39
N ASP A 221 12.45 6.65 9.22
CA ASP A 221 13.24 5.88 8.24
C ASP A 221 12.35 5.05 7.30
N PRO A 222 11.42 5.69 6.56
CA PRO A 222 10.46 4.98 5.73
C PRO A 222 11.16 4.19 4.63
N LEU A 223 10.78 2.93 4.50
CA LEU A 223 11.18 2.01 3.43
C LEU A 223 10.21 2.11 2.25
N ASN A 224 8.92 2.07 2.55
CA ASN A 224 7.85 2.19 1.56
C ASN A 224 6.89 3.32 1.95
N TYR A 225 6.97 4.45 1.26
CA TYR A 225 6.03 5.55 1.44
C TYR A 225 4.63 5.14 0.99
N ASN A 226 3.59 5.68 1.64
CA ASN A 226 2.17 5.41 1.37
C ASN A 226 1.72 3.97 1.63
N VAL A 227 2.52 3.19 2.33
CA VAL A 227 2.18 1.87 2.86
C VAL A 227 2.09 1.98 4.37
N PRO A 228 1.01 1.54 5.02
CA PRO A 228 0.92 1.50 6.48
C PRO A 228 1.96 0.58 7.10
N GLU A 229 2.51 0.98 8.23
CA GLU A 229 3.49 0.20 9.00
C GLU A 229 2.89 -1.11 9.53
N GLY A 230 3.48 -2.23 9.17
CA GLY A 230 2.97 -3.55 9.52
C GLY A 230 3.06 -3.89 11.01
N SER A 231 4.05 -3.37 11.74
CA SER A 231 4.16 -3.59 13.19
C SER A 231 3.01 -2.94 13.97
N TYR A 232 2.30 -1.97 13.39
CA TYR A 232 1.09 -1.36 13.95
C TYR A 232 -0.20 -2.07 13.50
N SER A 233 -0.13 -2.98 12.54
CA SER A 233 -1.25 -3.86 12.17
C SER A 233 -1.49 -4.91 13.25
N THR A 234 -2.71 -5.42 13.35
CA THR A 234 -3.02 -6.58 14.19
C THR A 234 -2.43 -7.86 13.63
N ASP A 235 -2.19 -7.91 12.33
CA ASP A 235 -1.52 -9.01 11.64
C ASP A 235 -0.70 -8.47 10.45
N ALA A 236 0.61 -8.43 10.59
CA ALA A 236 1.52 -7.96 9.54
C ALA A 236 1.66 -8.96 8.37
N THR A 237 1.13 -10.17 8.48
CA THR A 237 1.24 -11.21 7.43
C THR A 237 0.11 -11.10 6.40
N ILE A 238 -0.96 -10.40 6.73
CA ILE A 238 -2.13 -10.22 5.87
C ILE A 238 -2.08 -8.82 5.27
N PRO A 239 -1.88 -8.70 3.96
CA PRO A 239 -1.98 -7.42 3.28
C PRO A 239 -3.46 -7.04 3.15
N SER A 240 -3.91 -6.08 3.90
CA SER A 240 -5.31 -5.60 3.88
C SER A 240 -5.38 -4.08 3.97
#